data_9d3d9f48924eb859e619c0f7c9449c74
#
_entry.id   9d3d9f48924eb859e619c0f7c9449c74
#
_cell.length_a   1.000
_cell.length_b   1.000
_cell.length_c   1.000
_cell.angle_alpha   90.00
_cell.angle_beta   90.00
_cell.angle_gamma   90.00
#
_symmetry.space_group_name_H-M   'P 1'
#
loop_
_entity.id
_entity.type
_entity.pdbx_description
1 polymer ?
#
loop_
_entity_poly.entity_id
_entity_poly.type
_entity_poly.pdbx_seq_one_letter_code
_entity_poly.pdbx_strand_id
1 'polypeptide(L)'
;MGLFARPVALAEVCRVKILLHEEQVRAGVRRMAEEINAYYVFRPLTIVGVLTGSVVLLADLIRLLNMPLRVGVVQASSYRGASTTRGDLVVNTELMPDVVGREVLVVDDIFDTGHTLSRLLTKIRTLGPAGVRSAVLLRKRGRQEMSLDPDHSAFDIPDEFVVGYGLDYNDAYRNLPFIAALEAHEIAAGKSS
;
A
#
# COMPACT_ATOMS: atom_id res chain seq x y z
N MET A 1 0.81 -29.40 -9.55
CA MET A 1 1.61 -29.55 -8.31
C MET A 1 2.49 -28.31 -8.26
N GLY A 2 1.97 -27.26 -7.57
CA GLY A 2 2.57 -25.93 -7.60
C GLY A 2 3.87 -25.89 -6.80
N LEU A 3 4.91 -25.34 -7.38
CA LEU A 3 6.16 -24.99 -6.68
C LEU A 3 5.78 -23.92 -5.63
N PHE A 4 5.76 -24.30 -4.36
CA PHE A 4 5.83 -23.31 -3.29
C PHE A 4 7.15 -22.57 -3.45
N ALA A 5 7.08 -21.24 -3.58
CA ALA A 5 8.26 -20.40 -3.55
C ALA A 5 9.09 -20.79 -2.31
N ARG A 6 10.39 -21.01 -2.48
CA ARG A 6 11.27 -21.34 -1.35
C ARG A 6 11.14 -20.22 -0.30
N PRO A 7 10.99 -20.56 0.98
CA PRO A 7 11.04 -19.53 2.01
C PRO A 7 12.37 -18.81 1.88
N VAL A 8 12.31 -17.46 1.85
CA VAL A 8 13.52 -16.63 1.84
C VAL A 8 14.36 -17.05 3.04
N ALA A 9 15.53 -17.64 2.79
CA ALA A 9 16.38 -18.12 3.88
C ALA A 9 16.81 -16.92 4.73
N LEU A 10 16.84 -17.08 6.07
CA LEU A 10 17.35 -16.05 6.99
C LEU A 10 18.71 -15.48 6.56
N ALA A 11 19.54 -16.27 5.86
CA ALA A 11 20.82 -15.86 5.30
C ALA A 11 20.69 -14.86 4.11
N GLU A 12 19.58 -14.87 3.37
CA GLU A 12 19.33 -13.90 2.29
C GLU A 12 18.81 -12.57 2.85
N VAL A 13 18.04 -12.62 3.93
CA VAL A 13 17.59 -11.42 4.67
C VAL A 13 18.76 -10.62 5.26
N CYS A 14 19.88 -11.27 5.58
CA CYS A 14 21.08 -10.60 6.09
C CYS A 14 21.86 -9.77 5.06
N ARG A 15 21.46 -9.78 3.79
CA ARG A 15 22.18 -9.07 2.69
C ARG A 15 21.44 -7.85 2.17
N VAL A 16 20.15 -7.70 2.47
CA VAL A 16 19.37 -6.56 1.97
C VAL A 16 19.70 -5.27 2.71
N LYS A 17 19.74 -4.17 1.99
CA LYS A 17 19.93 -2.83 2.55
C LYS A 17 18.68 -2.39 3.32
N ILE A 18 18.71 -2.40 4.64
CA ILE A 18 17.59 -1.91 5.45
C ILE A 18 17.49 -0.38 5.31
N LEU A 19 16.33 0.10 4.87
CA LEU A 19 16.01 1.53 4.79
C LEU A 19 15.32 2.03 6.06
N LEU A 20 14.38 1.23 6.60
CA LEU A 20 13.63 1.56 7.81
C LEU A 20 13.56 0.31 8.70
N HIS A 21 14.10 0.41 9.90
CA HIS A 21 13.97 -0.65 10.90
C HIS A 21 12.53 -0.79 11.41
N GLU A 22 12.17 -1.93 11.95
CA GLU A 22 10.83 -2.24 12.48
C GLU A 22 10.30 -1.16 13.42
N GLU A 23 11.13 -0.69 14.35
CA GLU A 23 10.73 0.34 15.31
C GLU A 23 10.42 1.69 14.62
N GLN A 24 11.16 2.04 13.56
CA GLN A 24 10.90 3.23 12.77
C GLN A 24 9.58 3.11 12.01
N VAL A 25 9.32 1.94 11.39
CA VAL A 25 8.05 1.67 10.71
C VAL A 25 6.89 1.82 11.68
N ARG A 26 6.96 1.18 12.85
CA ARG A 26 5.94 1.28 13.90
C ARG A 26 5.71 2.73 14.36
N ALA A 27 6.78 3.49 14.55
CA ALA A 27 6.68 4.90 14.95
C ALA A 27 6.01 5.75 13.86
N GLY A 28 6.35 5.54 12.59
CA GLY A 28 5.73 6.24 11.46
C GLY A 28 4.25 5.95 11.31
N VAL A 29 3.85 4.67 11.44
CA VAL A 29 2.44 4.26 11.38
C VAL A 29 1.65 4.86 12.55
N ARG A 30 2.23 4.91 13.75
CA ARG A 30 1.60 5.55 14.91
C ARG A 30 1.39 7.04 14.69
N ARG A 31 2.39 7.77 14.21
CA ARG A 31 2.27 9.20 13.88
C ARG A 31 1.17 9.43 12.84
N MET A 32 1.12 8.64 11.77
CA MET A 32 0.08 8.73 10.75
C MET A 32 -1.31 8.46 11.34
N ALA A 33 -1.45 7.49 12.26
CA ALA A 33 -2.71 7.22 12.95
C ALA A 33 -3.14 8.42 13.82
N GLU A 34 -2.22 9.10 14.48
CA GLU A 34 -2.49 10.32 15.26
C GLU A 34 -3.03 11.44 14.38
N GLU A 35 -2.44 11.66 13.20
CA GLU A 35 -2.90 12.64 12.20
C GLU A 35 -4.31 12.30 11.70
N ILE A 36 -4.58 11.03 11.39
CA ILE A 36 -5.89 10.55 10.94
C ILE A 36 -6.93 10.72 12.07
N ASN A 37 -6.61 10.35 13.30
CA ASN A 37 -7.47 10.54 14.46
C ASN A 37 -7.82 12.03 14.69
N ALA A 38 -6.83 12.91 14.56
CA ALA A 38 -7.01 14.35 14.69
C ALA A 38 -7.91 14.93 13.60
N TYR A 39 -7.79 14.41 12.37
CA TYR A 39 -8.62 14.88 11.25
C TYR A 39 -10.07 14.43 11.35
N TYR A 40 -10.32 13.15 11.64
CA TYR A 40 -11.69 12.61 11.64
C TYR A 40 -12.47 12.88 12.93
N VAL A 41 -11.82 13.10 14.06
CA VAL A 41 -12.44 13.51 15.35
C VAL A 41 -13.69 12.68 15.67
N PHE A 42 -13.57 11.36 15.78
CA PHE A 42 -14.65 10.39 16.04
C PHE A 42 -15.72 10.24 14.94
N ARG A 43 -15.60 10.91 13.80
CA ARG A 43 -16.51 10.70 12.67
C ARG A 43 -16.39 9.26 12.16
N PRO A 44 -17.52 8.55 11.91
CA PRO A 44 -17.48 7.19 11.37
C PRO A 44 -16.72 7.14 10.04
N LEU A 45 -15.77 6.23 9.93
CA LEU A 45 -14.88 6.10 8.79
C LEU A 45 -15.04 4.73 8.11
N THR A 46 -15.02 4.70 6.80
CA THR A 46 -14.81 3.48 6.02
C THR A 46 -13.37 3.47 5.54
N ILE A 47 -12.59 2.50 6.00
CA ILE A 47 -11.20 2.30 5.57
C ILE A 47 -11.15 1.20 4.51
N VAL A 48 -10.45 1.48 3.41
CA VAL A 48 -10.37 0.59 2.25
C VAL A 48 -8.90 0.31 1.92
N GLY A 49 -8.45 -0.90 2.21
CA GLY A 49 -7.08 -1.32 1.90
C GLY A 49 -6.93 -1.80 0.46
N VAL A 50 -5.84 -1.40 -0.19
CA VAL A 50 -5.48 -1.86 -1.54
C VAL A 50 -4.68 -3.15 -1.44
N LEU A 51 -5.25 -4.27 -1.88
CA LEU A 51 -4.59 -5.57 -1.83
C LEU A 51 -3.51 -5.69 -2.92
N THR A 52 -2.41 -6.39 -2.63
CA THR A 52 -2.12 -7.15 -1.40
C THR A 52 -1.15 -6.39 -0.49
N GLY A 53 -0.37 -5.44 -1.02
CA GLY A 53 0.73 -4.78 -0.32
C GLY A 53 0.32 -4.05 0.95
N SER A 54 -0.87 -3.42 0.96
CA SER A 54 -1.32 -2.65 2.12
C SER A 54 -1.83 -3.48 3.30
N VAL A 55 -1.90 -4.81 3.20
CA VAL A 55 -2.59 -5.65 4.21
C VAL A 55 -1.98 -5.51 5.61
N VAL A 56 -0.65 -5.42 5.70
CA VAL A 56 0.06 -5.28 6.98
C VAL A 56 -0.19 -3.89 7.56
N LEU A 57 -0.05 -2.85 6.74
CA LEU A 57 -0.35 -1.48 7.15
C LEU A 57 -1.81 -1.34 7.62
N LEU A 58 -2.76 -1.88 6.86
CA LEU A 58 -4.18 -1.84 7.21
C LEU A 58 -4.44 -2.49 8.57
N ALA A 59 -3.88 -3.68 8.80
CA ALA A 59 -4.06 -4.41 10.06
C ALA A 59 -3.50 -3.66 11.28
N ASP A 60 -2.35 -3.01 11.14
CA ASP A 60 -1.76 -2.22 12.22
C ASP A 60 -2.49 -0.89 12.40
N LEU A 61 -2.84 -0.21 11.31
CA LEU A 61 -3.47 1.11 11.36
C LEU A 61 -4.86 1.06 12.03
N ILE A 62 -5.73 0.10 11.65
CA ILE A 62 -7.09 0.00 12.21
C ILE A 62 -7.10 -0.19 13.73
N ARG A 63 -6.05 -0.72 14.33
CA ARG A 63 -5.89 -0.91 15.77
C ARG A 63 -5.48 0.35 16.52
N LEU A 64 -5.03 1.38 15.79
CA LEU A 64 -4.60 2.68 16.34
C LEU A 64 -5.65 3.78 16.15
N LEU A 65 -6.68 3.52 15.33
CA LEU A 65 -7.75 4.48 15.07
C LEU A 65 -8.84 4.38 16.15
N ASN A 66 -9.36 5.53 16.58
CA ASN A 66 -10.27 5.65 17.73
C ASN A 66 -11.71 6.03 17.36
N MET A 67 -12.06 5.98 16.05
CA MET A 67 -13.42 6.22 15.57
C MET A 67 -14.11 4.91 15.15
N PRO A 68 -15.46 4.90 15.02
CA PRO A 68 -16.17 3.75 14.46
C PRO A 68 -15.72 3.44 13.03
N LEU A 69 -15.24 2.22 12.80
CA LEU A 69 -14.68 1.79 11.52
C LEU A 69 -15.57 0.78 10.79
N ARG A 70 -15.69 0.94 9.47
CA ARG A 70 -15.97 -0.16 8.55
C ARG A 70 -14.69 -0.45 7.77
N VAL A 71 -14.37 -1.72 7.58
CA VAL A 71 -13.17 -2.14 6.85
C VAL A 71 -13.57 -2.87 5.59
N GLY A 72 -13.00 -2.49 4.48
CA GLY A 72 -13.11 -3.14 3.19
C GLY A 72 -11.75 -3.24 2.52
N VAL A 73 -11.71 -4.00 1.45
CA VAL A 73 -10.52 -4.13 0.62
C VAL A 73 -10.89 -4.03 -0.86
N VAL A 74 -9.95 -3.56 -1.66
CA VAL A 74 -10.04 -3.54 -3.12
C VAL A 74 -8.81 -4.19 -3.70
N GLN A 75 -8.97 -4.86 -4.83
CA GLN A 75 -7.84 -5.35 -5.59
C GLN A 75 -7.62 -4.44 -6.79
N ALA A 76 -6.41 -3.91 -6.90
CA ALA A 76 -5.95 -3.13 -8.04
C ALA A 76 -4.95 -3.97 -8.83
N SER A 77 -5.33 -4.47 -10.01
CA SER A 77 -4.44 -5.23 -10.88
C SER A 77 -4.30 -4.55 -12.23
N SER A 78 -3.05 -4.39 -12.68
CA SER A 78 -2.79 -4.07 -14.09
C SER A 78 -2.96 -5.36 -14.91
N TYR A 79 -3.96 -5.41 -15.76
CA TYR A 79 -4.19 -6.56 -16.64
C TYR A 79 -3.03 -6.68 -17.64
N ARG A 80 -2.24 -7.74 -17.52
CA ARG A 80 -1.25 -8.15 -18.54
C ARG A 80 -1.94 -9.08 -19.56
N GLY A 81 -2.97 -8.58 -20.24
CA GLY A 81 -3.60 -9.30 -21.35
C GLY A 81 -2.89 -8.97 -22.65
N ALA A 82 -3.00 -9.85 -23.65
CA ALA A 82 -2.39 -9.78 -24.98
C ALA A 82 -2.90 -8.63 -25.89
N SER A 83 -3.45 -7.57 -25.34
CA SER A 83 -3.94 -6.39 -26.07
C SER A 83 -3.05 -5.18 -25.78
N THR A 84 -2.59 -4.54 -26.82
CA THR A 84 -1.52 -3.56 -27.00
C THR A 84 -1.72 -2.18 -26.39
N THR A 85 -2.58 -1.99 -25.42
CA THR A 85 -2.68 -0.73 -24.67
C THR A 85 -2.22 -0.98 -23.24
N ARG A 86 -1.30 -0.15 -22.74
CA ARG A 86 -0.83 -0.15 -21.34
C ARG A 86 -2.04 -0.32 -20.42
N GLY A 87 -2.10 -1.48 -19.76
CA GLY A 87 -3.29 -2.09 -19.20
C GLY A 87 -4.18 -1.17 -18.39
N ASP A 88 -5.45 -1.23 -18.65
CA ASP A 88 -6.46 -0.63 -17.79
C ASP A 88 -6.37 -1.26 -16.40
N LEU A 89 -6.24 -0.41 -15.39
CA LEU A 89 -6.28 -0.84 -14.00
C LEU A 89 -7.71 -1.33 -13.71
N VAL A 90 -7.86 -2.62 -13.50
CA VAL A 90 -9.13 -3.21 -13.04
C VAL A 90 -9.18 -3.09 -11.52
N VAL A 91 -10.20 -2.37 -11.04
CA VAL A 91 -10.47 -2.24 -9.61
C VAL A 91 -11.66 -3.13 -9.27
N ASN A 92 -11.41 -4.24 -8.57
CA ASN A 92 -12.47 -5.07 -8.01
C ASN A 92 -12.92 -4.49 -6.67
N THR A 93 -14.20 -4.11 -6.58
CA THR A 93 -14.83 -3.49 -5.42
C THR A 93 -15.82 -4.42 -4.71
N GLU A 94 -15.90 -5.70 -5.06
CA GLU A 94 -16.87 -6.65 -4.49
C GLU A 94 -16.72 -6.83 -2.96
N LEU A 95 -15.49 -6.66 -2.45
CA LEU A 95 -15.19 -6.75 -1.01
C LEU A 95 -15.23 -5.38 -0.31
N MET A 96 -15.68 -4.35 -1.00
CA MET A 96 -15.83 -3.01 -0.43
C MET A 96 -17.23 -2.86 0.18
N PRO A 97 -17.35 -2.33 1.40
CA PRO A 97 -18.67 -2.02 1.95
C PRO A 97 -19.31 -0.85 1.21
N ASP A 98 -20.63 -0.68 1.38
CA ASP A 98 -21.32 0.52 0.89
C ASP A 98 -20.70 1.79 1.49
N VAL A 99 -20.36 2.73 0.62
CA VAL A 99 -19.66 3.98 0.94
C VAL A 99 -20.51 5.22 0.73
N VAL A 100 -21.76 5.08 0.26
CA VAL A 100 -22.63 6.22 -0.01
C VAL A 100 -22.80 7.09 1.25
N GLY A 101 -22.52 8.39 1.11
CA GLY A 101 -22.60 9.37 2.20
C GLY A 101 -21.60 9.17 3.34
N ARG A 102 -20.58 8.34 3.20
CA ARG A 102 -19.58 8.05 4.24
C ARG A 102 -18.24 8.71 3.94
N GLU A 103 -17.50 9.01 5.00
CA GLU A 103 -16.07 9.32 4.88
C GLU A 103 -15.30 8.03 4.50
N VAL A 104 -14.42 8.12 3.53
CA VAL A 104 -13.60 7.00 3.06
C VAL A 104 -12.12 7.35 3.14
N LEU A 105 -11.32 6.44 3.71
CA LEU A 105 -9.87 6.50 3.70
C LEU A 105 -9.33 5.30 2.91
N VAL A 106 -8.67 5.58 1.79
CA VAL A 106 -7.97 4.57 0.99
C VAL A 106 -6.56 4.39 1.55
N VAL A 107 -6.18 3.15 1.83
CA VAL A 107 -4.87 2.80 2.39
C VAL A 107 -4.10 1.97 1.38
N ASP A 108 -2.91 2.44 0.99
CA ASP A 108 -2.00 1.74 0.08
C ASP A 108 -0.60 1.61 0.69
N ASP A 109 0.20 0.69 0.18
CA ASP A 109 1.56 0.45 0.66
C ASP A 109 2.54 1.51 0.14
N ILE A 110 2.46 1.85 -1.15
CA ILE A 110 3.42 2.76 -1.77
C ILE A 110 2.79 3.70 -2.80
N PHE A 111 3.13 4.97 -2.70
CA PHE A 111 2.87 5.98 -3.72
C PHE A 111 4.14 6.18 -4.56
N ASP A 112 4.12 5.66 -5.79
CA ASP A 112 5.22 5.79 -6.76
C ASP A 112 4.87 6.85 -7.81
N THR A 113 4.31 6.48 -8.96
CA THR A 113 3.91 7.42 -10.02
C THR A 113 2.56 8.10 -9.78
N GLY A 114 1.74 7.54 -8.92
CA GLY A 114 0.41 8.03 -8.56
C GLY A 114 -0.75 7.50 -9.42
N HIS A 115 -0.46 6.75 -10.50
CA HIS A 115 -1.52 6.28 -11.41
C HIS A 115 -2.55 5.37 -10.72
N THR A 116 -2.08 4.40 -9.92
CA THR A 116 -2.98 3.47 -9.20
C THR A 116 -3.89 4.22 -8.24
N LEU A 117 -3.31 5.03 -7.38
CA LEU A 117 -4.06 5.78 -6.37
C LEU A 117 -5.05 6.77 -7.03
N SER A 118 -4.64 7.50 -8.07
CA SER A 118 -5.49 8.44 -8.80
C SER A 118 -6.72 7.76 -9.39
N ARG A 119 -6.54 6.63 -10.09
CA ARG A 119 -7.64 5.87 -10.68
C ARG A 119 -8.58 5.31 -9.62
N LEU A 120 -8.02 4.80 -8.52
CA LEU A 120 -8.79 4.25 -7.41
C LEU A 120 -9.63 5.32 -6.72
N LEU A 121 -9.05 6.47 -6.38
CA LEU A 121 -9.76 7.59 -5.79
C LEU A 121 -10.88 8.10 -6.70
N THR A 122 -10.62 8.19 -8.01
CA THR A 122 -11.62 8.57 -9.01
C THR A 122 -12.78 7.56 -9.01
N LYS A 123 -12.48 6.26 -9.03
CA LYS A 123 -13.50 5.22 -9.00
C LYS A 123 -14.35 5.26 -7.74
N ILE A 124 -13.71 5.38 -6.56
CA ILE A 124 -14.43 5.46 -5.28
C ILE A 124 -15.32 6.69 -5.21
N ARG A 125 -14.88 7.85 -5.70
CA ARG A 125 -15.69 9.06 -5.74
C ARG A 125 -16.98 8.89 -6.55
N THR A 126 -17.00 8.04 -7.59
CA THR A 126 -18.23 7.76 -8.37
C THR A 126 -19.28 6.96 -7.59
N LEU A 127 -18.92 6.38 -6.44
CA LEU A 127 -19.82 5.60 -5.59
C LEU A 127 -20.58 6.48 -4.58
N GLY A 128 -20.40 7.80 -4.56
CA GLY A 128 -21.14 8.74 -3.75
C GLY A 128 -20.73 8.84 -2.27
N PRO A 129 -19.45 8.71 -1.91
CA PRO A 129 -19.01 8.99 -0.54
C PRO A 129 -19.15 10.48 -0.20
N ALA A 130 -19.21 10.82 1.10
CA ALA A 130 -19.20 12.20 1.58
C ALA A 130 -17.82 12.85 1.43
N GLY A 131 -16.76 12.05 1.58
CA GLY A 131 -15.38 12.47 1.39
C GLY A 131 -14.48 11.29 1.11
N VAL A 132 -13.39 11.51 0.36
CA VAL A 132 -12.38 10.48 0.08
C VAL A 132 -10.99 11.07 0.30
N ARG A 133 -10.23 10.42 1.17
CA ARG A 133 -8.82 10.69 1.43
C ARG A 133 -7.97 9.44 1.23
N SER A 134 -6.67 9.63 1.25
CA SER A 134 -5.68 8.57 1.04
C SER A 134 -4.58 8.59 2.11
N ALA A 135 -4.12 7.39 2.46
CA ALA A 135 -2.97 7.19 3.32
C ALA A 135 -2.04 6.14 2.71
N VAL A 136 -0.74 6.39 2.72
CA VAL A 136 0.27 5.46 2.20
C VAL A 136 1.39 5.26 3.20
N LEU A 137 1.97 4.06 3.23
CA LEU A 137 3.13 3.81 4.07
C LEU A 137 4.33 4.58 3.52
N LEU A 138 4.60 4.44 2.23
CA LEU A 138 5.77 4.99 1.56
C LEU A 138 5.37 5.93 0.43
N ARG A 139 6.06 7.07 0.33
CA ARG A 139 5.99 7.97 -0.82
C ARG A 139 7.38 8.10 -1.44
N LYS A 140 7.55 7.67 -2.70
CA LYS A 140 8.78 7.89 -3.44
C LYS A 140 8.91 9.34 -3.87
N ARG A 141 10.07 9.93 -3.71
CA ARG A 141 10.34 11.30 -4.14
C ARG A 141 10.74 11.35 -5.62
N GLY A 142 10.22 12.34 -6.35
CA GLY A 142 10.65 12.61 -7.73
C GLY A 142 10.12 11.62 -8.79
N ARG A 143 9.14 10.77 -8.44
CA ARG A 143 8.55 9.78 -9.34
C ARG A 143 7.12 10.12 -9.78
N GLN A 144 6.54 11.16 -9.20
CA GLN A 144 5.15 11.54 -9.43
C GLN A 144 4.93 11.97 -10.88
N GLU A 145 4.04 11.25 -11.57
CA GLU A 145 3.57 11.59 -12.92
C GLU A 145 2.17 12.22 -12.89
N MET A 146 1.47 12.06 -11.75
CA MET A 146 0.14 12.60 -11.53
C MET A 146 0.22 13.82 -10.60
N SER A 147 -0.62 14.84 -10.88
CA SER A 147 -0.82 15.98 -9.96
C SER A 147 -1.69 15.55 -8.76
N LEU A 148 -1.17 14.66 -7.97
CA LEU A 148 -1.81 14.09 -6.79
C LEU A 148 -0.74 13.84 -5.73
N ASP A 149 -1.03 14.22 -4.49
CA ASP A 149 -0.28 13.78 -3.31
C ASP A 149 -1.23 13.01 -2.38
N PRO A 150 -0.75 11.94 -1.70
CA PRO A 150 -1.54 11.31 -0.64
C PRO A 150 -1.81 12.29 0.49
N ASP A 151 -3.00 12.22 1.09
CA ASP A 151 -3.36 13.09 2.22
C ASP A 151 -2.52 12.79 3.46
N HIS A 152 -2.11 11.53 3.64
CA HIS A 152 -1.23 11.07 4.71
C HIS A 152 -0.14 10.17 4.15
N SER A 153 1.09 10.34 4.60
CA SER A 153 2.21 9.45 4.27
C SER A 153 3.08 9.21 5.52
N ALA A 154 3.40 7.95 5.80
CA ALA A 154 4.24 7.67 6.95
C ALA A 154 5.72 8.03 6.69
N PHE A 155 6.21 7.77 5.47
CA PHE A 155 7.61 8.02 5.10
C PHE A 155 7.78 8.49 3.67
N ASP A 156 8.70 9.41 3.47
CA ASP A 156 9.28 9.73 2.16
C ASP A 156 10.56 8.91 1.97
N ILE A 157 10.66 8.23 0.83
CA ILE A 157 11.83 7.42 0.48
C ILE A 157 12.42 7.84 -0.88
N PRO A 158 13.70 7.55 -1.14
CA PRO A 158 14.30 7.68 -2.46
C PRO A 158 13.66 6.70 -3.47
N ASP A 159 13.99 6.87 -4.76
CA ASP A 159 13.55 5.94 -5.81
C ASP A 159 14.40 4.66 -5.79
N GLU A 160 14.10 3.78 -4.85
CA GLU A 160 14.68 2.45 -4.74
C GLU A 160 13.59 1.38 -4.86
N PHE A 161 13.94 0.17 -5.26
CA PHE A 161 13.00 -0.95 -5.24
C PHE A 161 12.93 -1.50 -3.83
N VAL A 162 11.76 -1.42 -3.20
CA VAL A 162 11.59 -1.71 -1.78
C VAL A 162 10.71 -2.91 -1.53
N VAL A 163 11.00 -3.64 -0.44
CA VAL A 163 10.28 -4.83 0.01
C VAL A 163 10.12 -4.80 1.53
N GLY A 164 9.24 -5.64 2.03
CA GLY A 164 8.95 -5.79 3.46
C GLY A 164 7.72 -5.03 3.90
N TYR A 165 7.21 -5.35 5.09
CA TYR A 165 5.99 -4.79 5.69
C TYR A 165 4.78 -4.77 4.73
N GLY A 166 4.58 -5.87 4.00
CA GLY A 166 3.52 -6.03 3.01
C GLY A 166 3.98 -5.91 1.55
N LEU A 167 5.03 -5.13 1.27
CA LEU A 167 5.61 -5.02 -0.07
C LEU A 167 6.39 -6.28 -0.43
N ASP A 168 6.34 -6.65 -1.71
CA ASP A 168 6.95 -7.87 -2.21
C ASP A 168 7.86 -7.68 -3.42
N TYR A 169 8.63 -8.74 -3.64
CA TYR A 169 9.25 -9.06 -4.92
C TYR A 169 9.01 -10.54 -5.22
N ASN A 170 8.30 -10.86 -6.32
CA ASN A 170 7.90 -12.22 -6.69
C ASN A 170 7.19 -12.99 -5.55
N ASP A 171 6.23 -12.34 -4.89
CA ASP A 171 5.46 -12.85 -3.73
C ASP A 171 6.31 -13.19 -2.49
N ALA A 172 7.59 -12.82 -2.46
CA ALA A 172 8.47 -12.95 -1.29
C ALA A 172 8.58 -11.62 -0.52
N TYR A 173 9.13 -11.67 0.68
CA TYR A 173 9.47 -10.53 1.56
C TYR A 173 8.31 -9.82 2.27
N ARG A 174 7.04 -10.05 1.95
CA ARG A 174 5.90 -9.35 2.60
C ARG A 174 5.88 -9.49 4.12
N ASN A 175 6.43 -10.59 4.64
CA ASN A 175 6.47 -10.94 6.05
C ASN A 175 7.60 -10.26 6.84
N LEU A 176 8.50 -9.54 6.19
CA LEU A 176 9.56 -8.80 6.91
C LEU A 176 8.96 -7.64 7.71
N PRO A 177 9.36 -7.43 8.98
CA PRO A 177 8.80 -6.39 9.82
C PRO A 177 9.40 -4.98 9.56
N PHE A 178 10.35 -4.90 8.65
CA PHE A 178 11.10 -3.69 8.28
C PHE A 178 10.97 -3.42 6.77
N ILE A 179 11.45 -2.28 6.31
CA ILE A 179 11.55 -1.94 4.88
C ILE A 179 13.01 -2.05 4.45
N ALA A 180 13.25 -2.79 3.39
CA ALA A 180 14.57 -2.94 2.78
C ALA A 180 14.53 -2.57 1.28
N ALA A 181 15.66 -2.12 0.75
CA ALA A 181 15.87 -1.94 -0.68
C ALA A 181 16.56 -3.17 -1.26
N LEU A 182 16.09 -3.62 -2.43
CA LEU A 182 16.76 -4.63 -3.24
C LEU A 182 17.73 -3.97 -4.22
N GLU A 183 18.93 -4.50 -4.30
CA GLU A 183 19.91 -4.07 -5.30
C GLU A 183 19.65 -4.70 -6.67
N ALA A 184 20.18 -4.09 -7.72
CA ALA A 184 19.96 -4.54 -9.11
C ALA A 184 20.34 -6.01 -9.34
N HIS A 185 21.35 -6.53 -8.66
CA HIS A 185 21.78 -7.92 -8.77
C HIS A 185 20.78 -8.89 -8.12
N GLU A 186 20.11 -8.50 -7.03
CA GLU A 186 19.09 -9.30 -6.35
C GLU A 186 17.81 -9.37 -7.20
N ILE A 187 17.42 -8.25 -7.83
CA ILE A 187 16.31 -8.19 -8.77
C ILE A 187 16.59 -9.05 -10.01
N ALA A 188 17.84 -9.07 -10.51
CA ALA A 188 18.23 -9.89 -11.66
C ALA A 188 18.20 -11.39 -11.34
N ALA A 189 18.67 -11.81 -10.17
CA ALA A 189 18.68 -13.19 -9.72
C ALA A 189 17.26 -13.78 -9.60
N GLY A 190 16.29 -13.01 -9.11
CA GLY A 190 14.90 -13.44 -8.99
C GLY A 190 14.12 -13.57 -10.30
N LYS A 191 14.66 -13.11 -11.43
CA LYS A 191 14.07 -13.30 -12.77
C LYS A 191 14.48 -14.63 -13.43
N SER A 192 15.46 -15.31 -12.89
CA SER A 192 16.05 -16.54 -13.46
C SER A 192 15.57 -17.81 -12.75
N SER A 193 14.68 -17.70 -11.80
CA SER A 193 14.05 -18.78 -11.04
C SER A 193 12.57 -18.87 -11.36
#